data_831d3357b2a2fd51f9f1bef41b26c679
#
_entry.id   831d3357b2a2fd51f9f1bef41b26c679
#
_cell.length_a   1.000
_cell.length_b   1.000
_cell.length_c   1.000
_cell.angle_alpha   90.00
_cell.angle_beta   90.00
_cell.angle_gamma   90.00
#
_symmetry.space_group_name_H-M   'P 1'
#
loop_
_entity.id
_entity.type
_entity.pdbx_description
1 polymer ?
#
loop_
_entity_poly.entity_id
_entity_poly.type
_entity_poly.pdbx_seq_one_letter_code
_entity_poly.pdbx_strand_id
1 'polypeptide(L)'
;ISTMLFEEVAYKNVICAGHIVDEDNEKMSKTKGNIVSPRQIIDEVGVDAVRLQFCTTDPGSQKRFSVKVVKENILPFLNVLYNCQQFYLQLENKKLKEKKTEDKWILSRLNSLIKKSTCDLENYAIDKYLNLIMDFVVNDFSRTYIKMTREREDTKEVVGEILEKVSLLLAPYAPYISEYIYQIFDKGNSVHLCSWPKADKKLIDEKLEEEFKIVLEVIEKGLYARDKVQIGLKWPLASCVINTNNKIGKELIELIKPQLNIKEVRLNIDKNAKEISVELNTKLTSELEAEGYAREISRKVQAARKTASLVKSDKIKLAVIVDDSIKKYVLEWKDFIKERVNAKEILLDKIKEGDYKNKTEDKIKGKKIQILFEKV
;
A
#
# COMPACT_ATOMS: atom_id res chain seq x y z
N ILE A 1 -5.52 -39.69 33.37
CA ILE A 1 -6.49 -39.44 34.46
C ILE A 1 -7.91 -39.43 33.88
N SER A 2 -8.20 -38.56 32.87
CA SER A 2 -9.54 -38.44 32.27
C SER A 2 -10.07 -39.82 31.77
N THR A 3 -9.28 -40.52 30.99
CA THR A 3 -9.65 -41.86 30.47
C THR A 3 -9.91 -42.88 31.59
N MET A 4 -9.19 -42.81 32.69
CA MET A 4 -9.38 -43.70 33.83
C MET A 4 -10.64 -43.38 34.65
N LEU A 5 -11.02 -42.09 34.73
CA LEU A 5 -12.14 -41.64 35.56
C LEU A 5 -13.46 -41.56 34.79
N PHE A 6 -13.41 -41.22 33.50
CA PHE A 6 -14.59 -40.91 32.70
C PHE A 6 -14.72 -41.75 31.45
N GLU A 7 -13.77 -42.67 31.18
CA GLU A 7 -13.67 -43.49 29.99
C GLU A 7 -13.64 -42.67 28.66
N GLU A 8 -13.29 -41.38 28.76
CA GLU A 8 -13.23 -40.46 27.65
C GLU A 8 -11.88 -39.75 27.57
N VAL A 9 -11.47 -39.37 26.36
CA VAL A 9 -10.28 -38.55 26.14
C VAL A 9 -10.47 -37.12 26.66
N ALA A 10 -9.45 -36.56 27.32
CA ALA A 10 -9.54 -35.22 27.88
C ALA A 10 -9.65 -34.10 26.81
N TYR A 11 -9.13 -34.38 25.62
CA TYR A 11 -9.12 -33.42 24.49
C TYR A 11 -9.05 -34.15 23.17
N LYS A 12 -9.60 -33.56 22.12
CA LYS A 12 -9.53 -34.07 20.74
C LYS A 12 -8.29 -33.59 20.01
N ASN A 13 -7.86 -32.37 20.27
CA ASN A 13 -6.71 -31.76 19.63
C ASN A 13 -5.79 -31.12 20.68
N VAL A 14 -4.50 -31.20 20.43
CA VAL A 14 -3.44 -30.61 21.29
C VAL A 14 -2.47 -29.83 20.41
N ILE A 15 -2.16 -28.59 20.82
CA ILE A 15 -1.12 -27.76 20.21
C ILE A 15 0.06 -27.73 21.18
N CYS A 16 1.20 -28.28 20.75
CA CYS A 16 2.43 -28.19 21.51
C CYS A 16 3.22 -26.96 21.09
N ALA A 17 3.41 -25.99 22.00
CA ALA A 17 4.15 -24.77 21.71
C ALA A 17 5.65 -25.02 21.66
N GLY A 18 6.32 -24.47 20.67
CA GLY A 18 7.78 -24.46 20.56
C GLY A 18 8.45 -23.54 21.59
N HIS A 19 9.77 -23.65 21.71
CA HIS A 19 10.56 -22.80 22.59
C HIS A 19 10.69 -21.38 22.06
N ILE A 20 10.77 -20.42 22.99
CA ILE A 20 11.15 -19.04 22.67
C ILE A 20 12.67 -18.91 22.84
N VAL A 21 13.31 -18.30 21.83
CA VAL A 21 14.77 -18.09 21.81
C VAL A 21 15.06 -16.61 21.54
N ASP A 22 16.26 -16.20 21.90
CA ASP A 22 16.76 -14.85 21.65
C ASP A 22 17.21 -14.64 20.17
N GLU A 23 17.90 -13.52 19.91
CA GLU A 23 18.40 -13.18 18.57
C GLU A 23 19.43 -14.18 18.04
N ASP A 24 20.18 -14.82 18.94
CA ASP A 24 21.24 -15.77 18.61
C ASP A 24 20.76 -17.22 18.55
N ASN A 25 19.44 -17.44 18.60
CA ASN A 25 18.77 -18.76 18.68
C ASN A 25 19.07 -19.54 19.97
N GLU A 26 19.50 -18.84 21.02
CA GLU A 26 19.74 -19.44 22.34
C GLU A 26 18.44 -19.44 23.16
N LYS A 27 18.18 -20.56 23.85
CA LYS A 27 17.00 -20.68 24.73
C LYS A 27 17.07 -19.63 25.83
N MET A 28 16.01 -18.83 25.95
CA MET A 28 15.89 -17.85 27.03
C MET A 28 15.84 -18.52 28.37
N SER A 29 16.71 -18.08 29.30
CA SER A 29 16.73 -18.56 30.69
C SER A 29 17.20 -17.48 31.61
N LYS A 30 16.72 -17.52 32.90
CA LYS A 30 17.17 -16.59 33.95
C LYS A 30 18.68 -16.70 34.22
N THR A 31 19.21 -17.92 34.11
CA THR A 31 20.63 -18.21 34.35
C THR A 31 21.54 -17.58 33.29
N LYS A 32 21.08 -17.50 32.05
CA LYS A 32 21.82 -16.86 30.93
C LYS A 32 21.64 -15.34 30.86
N GLY A 33 20.66 -14.80 31.60
CA GLY A 33 20.38 -13.35 31.59
C GLY A 33 19.81 -12.80 30.33
N ASN A 34 19.40 -13.67 29.39
CA ASN A 34 18.85 -13.31 28.05
C ASN A 34 17.30 -13.26 28.02
N ILE A 35 16.67 -13.18 29.19
CA ILE A 35 15.21 -13.05 29.29
C ILE A 35 14.81 -11.61 29.00
N VAL A 36 13.88 -11.44 28.08
CA VAL A 36 13.21 -10.17 27.81
C VAL A 36 11.99 -10.05 28.72
N SER A 37 11.90 -8.96 29.50
CA SER A 37 10.72 -8.67 30.32
C SER A 37 9.52 -8.40 29.37
N PRO A 38 8.38 -9.10 29.54
CA PRO A 38 7.18 -8.82 28.73
C PRO A 38 6.72 -7.36 28.85
N ARG A 39 6.84 -6.77 30.04
CA ARG A 39 6.42 -5.39 30.28
C ARG A 39 7.31 -4.39 29.53
N GLN A 40 8.61 -4.58 29.59
CA GLN A 40 9.55 -3.72 28.87
C GLN A 40 9.30 -3.72 27.37
N ILE A 41 9.09 -4.90 26.76
CA ILE A 41 8.86 -4.98 25.33
C ILE A 41 7.48 -4.42 24.92
N ILE A 42 6.45 -4.61 25.77
CA ILE A 42 5.13 -4.02 25.53
C ILE A 42 5.19 -2.49 25.58
N ASP A 43 5.94 -1.93 26.53
CA ASP A 43 6.11 -0.47 26.63
C ASP A 43 6.85 0.12 25.41
N GLU A 44 7.74 -0.66 24.77
CA GLU A 44 8.51 -0.21 23.60
C GLU A 44 7.77 -0.36 22.25
N VAL A 45 7.01 -1.44 22.07
CA VAL A 45 6.43 -1.80 20.75
C VAL A 45 4.92 -1.99 20.77
N GLY A 46 4.31 -1.99 21.94
CA GLY A 46 2.89 -2.26 22.13
C GLY A 46 2.53 -3.74 22.18
N VAL A 47 1.43 -4.04 22.86
CA VAL A 47 1.00 -5.42 23.10
C VAL A 47 0.57 -6.15 21.83
N ASP A 48 -0.10 -5.45 20.88
CA ASP A 48 -0.53 -6.04 19.62
C ASP A 48 0.66 -6.51 18.79
N ALA A 49 1.75 -5.75 18.77
CA ALA A 49 2.97 -6.14 18.06
C ALA A 49 3.59 -7.42 18.64
N VAL A 50 3.61 -7.53 19.97
CA VAL A 50 4.10 -8.73 20.67
C VAL A 50 3.24 -9.95 20.32
N ARG A 51 1.92 -9.81 20.39
CA ARG A 51 0.96 -10.89 20.08
C ARG A 51 1.10 -11.36 18.64
N LEU A 52 1.14 -10.42 17.69
CA LEU A 52 1.34 -10.72 16.27
C LEU A 52 2.64 -11.48 16.01
N GLN A 53 3.77 -11.04 16.61
CA GLN A 53 5.06 -11.72 16.45
C GLN A 53 4.99 -13.20 16.87
N PHE A 54 4.31 -13.53 17.96
CA PHE A 54 4.16 -14.91 18.39
C PHE A 54 3.30 -15.75 17.44
N CYS A 55 2.41 -15.13 16.70
CA CYS A 55 1.47 -15.80 15.80
C CYS A 55 1.94 -15.88 14.33
N THR A 56 3.06 -15.24 13.96
CA THR A 56 3.59 -15.30 12.58
C THR A 56 4.33 -16.59 12.26
N THR A 57 4.63 -17.42 13.27
CA THR A 57 5.36 -18.68 13.13
C THR A 57 4.49 -19.83 13.62
N ASP A 58 4.61 -21.00 12.96
CA ASP A 58 3.92 -22.22 13.38
C ASP A 58 4.02 -22.44 14.90
N PRO A 59 2.89 -22.75 15.58
CA PRO A 59 2.88 -22.92 17.03
C PRO A 59 3.92 -23.89 17.58
N GLY A 60 4.16 -25.00 16.89
CA GLY A 60 5.11 -26.03 17.30
C GLY A 60 6.58 -25.68 17.04
N SER A 61 6.84 -24.70 16.21
CA SER A 61 8.18 -24.27 15.85
C SER A 61 8.82 -23.37 16.90
N GLN A 62 10.15 -23.36 16.94
CA GLN A 62 10.93 -22.43 17.74
C GLN A 62 10.69 -20.99 17.31
N LYS A 63 10.48 -20.08 18.26
CA LYS A 63 10.17 -18.66 17.99
C LYS A 63 11.29 -17.75 18.44
N ARG A 64 11.89 -17.05 17.49
CA ARG A 64 12.83 -15.97 17.78
C ARG A 64 12.09 -14.74 18.29
N PHE A 65 12.53 -14.18 19.42
CA PHE A 65 11.84 -13.05 20.05
C PHE A 65 12.83 -12.07 20.65
N SER A 66 12.77 -10.84 20.18
CA SER A 66 13.44 -9.67 20.75
C SER A 66 12.71 -8.40 20.32
N VAL A 67 13.00 -7.28 20.98
CA VAL A 67 12.49 -5.96 20.59
C VAL A 67 12.80 -5.65 19.12
N LYS A 68 14.02 -5.96 18.68
CA LYS A 68 14.47 -5.74 17.31
C LYS A 68 13.66 -6.55 16.31
N VAL A 69 13.49 -7.85 16.56
CA VAL A 69 12.72 -8.75 15.70
C VAL A 69 11.26 -8.26 15.56
N VAL A 70 10.63 -7.84 16.64
CA VAL A 70 9.26 -7.28 16.60
C VAL A 70 9.22 -5.98 15.80
N LYS A 71 10.19 -5.08 15.99
CA LYS A 71 10.27 -3.81 15.25
C LYS A 71 10.47 -4.02 13.75
N GLU A 72 11.27 -4.98 13.35
CA GLU A 72 11.54 -5.26 11.94
C GLU A 72 10.39 -5.99 11.24
N ASN A 73 9.75 -6.96 11.90
CA ASN A 73 8.76 -7.82 11.28
C ASN A 73 7.33 -7.26 11.36
N ILE A 74 6.95 -6.64 12.48
CA ILE A 74 5.55 -6.35 12.78
C ILE A 74 5.20 -4.87 12.67
N LEU A 75 6.06 -3.96 13.16
CA LEU A 75 5.74 -2.54 13.13
C LEU A 75 5.50 -1.99 11.71
N PRO A 76 6.22 -2.45 10.64
CA PRO A 76 5.90 -2.03 9.29
C PRO A 76 4.47 -2.38 8.86
N PHE A 77 3.98 -3.57 9.23
CA PHE A 77 2.61 -3.97 8.96
C PHE A 77 1.59 -3.10 9.70
N LEU A 78 1.77 -2.90 11.00
CA LEU A 78 0.88 -2.05 11.81
C LEU A 78 0.84 -0.60 11.27
N ASN A 79 1.98 -0.06 10.86
CA ASN A 79 2.06 1.25 10.22
C ASN A 79 1.30 1.31 8.89
N VAL A 80 1.41 0.27 8.07
CA VAL A 80 0.64 0.18 6.81
C VAL A 80 -0.85 0.16 7.09
N LEU A 81 -1.29 -0.67 8.03
CA LEU A 81 -2.70 -0.78 8.41
C LEU A 81 -3.25 0.55 8.95
N TYR A 82 -2.50 1.21 9.84
CA TYR A 82 -2.83 2.54 10.34
C TYR A 82 -2.93 3.58 9.20
N ASN A 83 -1.99 3.57 8.27
CA ASN A 83 -2.01 4.47 7.12
C ASN A 83 -3.20 4.21 6.19
N CYS A 84 -3.65 2.97 6.03
CA CYS A 84 -4.87 2.64 5.29
C CYS A 84 -6.11 3.25 5.97
N GLN A 85 -6.19 3.19 7.30
CA GLN A 85 -7.24 3.87 8.06
C GLN A 85 -7.19 5.39 7.88
N GLN A 86 -6.00 6.00 7.99
CA GLN A 86 -5.84 7.45 7.77
C GLN A 86 -6.24 7.86 6.34
N PHE A 87 -5.97 7.03 5.35
CA PHE A 87 -6.43 7.24 3.99
C PHE A 87 -7.96 7.24 3.91
N TYR A 88 -8.63 6.27 4.53
CA TYR A 88 -10.09 6.20 4.60
C TYR A 88 -10.71 7.47 5.19
N LEU A 89 -10.16 7.98 6.30
CA LEU A 89 -10.66 9.17 6.97
C LEU A 89 -10.53 10.45 6.11
N GLN A 90 -9.59 10.46 5.16
CA GLN A 90 -9.41 11.58 4.22
C GLN A 90 -10.33 11.52 2.99
N LEU A 91 -10.97 10.37 2.75
CA LEU A 91 -11.87 10.21 1.60
C LEU A 91 -13.20 10.91 1.84
N GLU A 92 -13.67 11.64 0.84
CA GLU A 92 -15.00 12.24 0.85
C GLU A 92 -16.12 11.18 0.75
N ASN A 93 -17.30 11.50 1.27
CA ASN A 93 -18.47 10.63 1.18
C ASN A 93 -19.13 10.70 -0.20
N LYS A 94 -18.36 10.39 -1.25
CA LYS A 94 -18.91 10.26 -2.60
C LYS A 94 -19.46 8.86 -2.82
N LYS A 95 -20.71 8.78 -3.27
CA LYS A 95 -21.37 7.51 -3.54
C LYS A 95 -20.72 6.82 -4.75
N LEU A 96 -20.35 5.57 -4.59
CA LEU A 96 -19.87 4.72 -5.67
C LEU A 96 -21.03 4.46 -6.65
N LYS A 97 -20.91 4.89 -7.90
CA LYS A 97 -21.95 4.67 -8.92
C LYS A 97 -21.90 3.24 -9.45
N GLU A 98 -20.69 2.76 -9.75
CA GLU A 98 -20.44 1.43 -10.30
C GLU A 98 -19.06 0.94 -9.85
N LYS A 99 -18.98 -0.33 -9.45
CA LYS A 99 -17.71 -0.99 -9.11
C LYS A 99 -16.89 -1.22 -10.38
N LYS A 100 -15.70 -0.61 -10.43
CA LYS A 100 -14.73 -0.83 -11.50
C LYS A 100 -14.01 -2.17 -11.34
N THR A 101 -13.21 -2.55 -12.32
CA THR A 101 -12.51 -3.84 -12.34
C THR A 101 -11.60 -4.03 -11.14
N GLU A 102 -10.88 -2.99 -10.72
CA GLU A 102 -10.04 -3.01 -9.52
C GLU A 102 -10.84 -3.14 -8.22
N ASP A 103 -12.08 -2.57 -8.17
CA ASP A 103 -12.96 -2.70 -7.02
C ASP A 103 -13.50 -4.14 -6.91
N LYS A 104 -13.91 -4.73 -8.04
CA LYS A 104 -14.35 -6.13 -8.11
C LYS A 104 -13.23 -7.08 -7.71
N TRP A 105 -12.02 -6.82 -8.20
CA TRP A 105 -10.84 -7.62 -7.87
C TRP A 105 -10.54 -7.61 -6.37
N ILE A 106 -10.43 -6.44 -5.74
CA ILE A 106 -10.05 -6.38 -4.32
C ILE A 106 -11.13 -6.98 -3.42
N LEU A 107 -12.42 -6.83 -3.78
CA LEU A 107 -13.51 -7.47 -3.06
C LEU A 107 -13.53 -8.99 -3.25
N SER A 108 -13.17 -9.50 -4.43
CA SER A 108 -12.94 -10.93 -4.65
C SER A 108 -11.81 -11.45 -3.75
N ARG A 109 -10.66 -10.77 -3.76
CA ARG A 109 -9.51 -11.09 -2.91
C ARG A 109 -9.86 -11.10 -1.43
N LEU A 110 -10.65 -10.11 -0.95
CA LEU A 110 -11.14 -10.06 0.43
C LEU A 110 -12.00 -11.29 0.77
N ASN A 111 -12.92 -11.66 -0.11
CA ASN A 111 -13.79 -12.81 0.15
C ASN A 111 -13.04 -14.15 0.05
N SER A 112 -12.07 -14.26 -0.85
CA SER A 112 -11.13 -15.39 -0.91
C SER A 112 -10.29 -15.47 0.36
N LEU A 113 -9.81 -14.34 0.89
CA LEU A 113 -9.11 -14.26 2.17
C LEU A 113 -9.99 -14.76 3.31
N ILE A 114 -11.22 -14.26 3.47
CA ILE A 114 -12.14 -14.67 4.53
C ILE A 114 -12.40 -16.18 4.48
N LYS A 115 -12.66 -16.73 3.29
CA LYS A 115 -12.90 -18.16 3.08
C LYS A 115 -11.70 -18.99 3.54
N LYS A 116 -10.49 -18.62 3.10
CA LYS A 116 -9.27 -19.35 3.42
C LYS A 116 -8.88 -19.19 4.89
N SER A 117 -8.98 -17.99 5.42
CA SER A 117 -8.72 -17.68 6.83
C SER A 117 -9.59 -18.49 7.78
N THR A 118 -10.88 -18.64 7.47
CA THR A 118 -11.80 -19.46 8.26
C THR A 118 -11.34 -20.92 8.26
N CYS A 119 -11.00 -21.47 7.10
CA CYS A 119 -10.50 -22.84 6.98
C CYS A 119 -9.19 -23.05 7.75
N ASP A 120 -8.24 -22.11 7.65
CA ASP A 120 -6.95 -22.23 8.34
C ASP A 120 -7.12 -22.18 9.87
N LEU A 121 -8.02 -21.32 10.40
CA LEU A 121 -8.31 -21.28 11.84
C LEU A 121 -9.01 -22.54 12.34
N GLU A 122 -9.95 -23.10 11.59
CA GLU A 122 -10.61 -24.38 11.95
C GLU A 122 -9.61 -25.53 12.01
N ASN A 123 -8.51 -25.44 11.26
CA ASN A 123 -7.41 -26.40 11.26
C ASN A 123 -6.23 -25.99 12.17
N TYR A 124 -6.42 -25.00 13.06
CA TYR A 124 -5.37 -24.50 13.97
C TYR A 124 -4.11 -23.96 13.29
N ALA A 125 -4.15 -23.65 12.00
CA ALA A 125 -3.03 -23.08 11.23
C ALA A 125 -2.96 -21.55 11.46
N ILE A 126 -2.68 -21.16 12.70
CA ILE A 126 -2.73 -19.79 13.21
C ILE A 126 -1.78 -18.87 12.45
N ASP A 127 -0.58 -19.35 12.18
CA ASP A 127 0.48 -18.62 11.45
C ASP A 127 0.09 -18.39 9.98
N LYS A 128 -0.44 -19.39 9.31
CA LYS A 128 -0.88 -19.30 7.91
C LYS A 128 -1.99 -18.27 7.77
N TYR A 129 -2.97 -18.32 8.66
CA TYR A 129 -4.05 -17.37 8.71
C TYR A 129 -3.55 -15.93 8.86
N LEU A 130 -2.69 -15.68 9.86
CA LEU A 130 -2.17 -14.33 10.12
C LEU A 130 -1.34 -13.81 8.94
N ASN A 131 -0.45 -14.63 8.40
CA ASN A 131 0.40 -14.27 7.26
C ASN A 131 -0.42 -13.93 6.02
N LEU A 132 -1.56 -14.62 5.78
CA LEU A 132 -2.48 -14.26 4.69
C LEU A 132 -3.10 -12.89 4.85
N ILE A 133 -3.52 -12.52 6.08
CA ILE A 133 -4.08 -11.18 6.33
C ILE A 133 -3.01 -10.12 6.17
N MET A 134 -1.81 -10.36 6.70
CA MET A 134 -0.70 -9.40 6.59
C MET A 134 -0.33 -9.17 5.13
N ASP A 135 -0.25 -10.22 4.33
CA ASP A 135 0.03 -10.15 2.89
C ASP A 135 -1.07 -9.37 2.15
N PHE A 136 -2.33 -9.71 2.39
CA PHE A 136 -3.46 -9.00 1.79
C PHE A 136 -3.45 -7.50 2.11
N VAL A 137 -3.24 -7.13 3.37
CA VAL A 137 -3.25 -5.71 3.79
C VAL A 137 -2.08 -4.95 3.15
N VAL A 138 -0.88 -5.55 3.14
CA VAL A 138 0.31 -4.87 2.63
C VAL A 138 0.34 -4.84 1.11
N ASN A 139 0.14 -5.97 0.46
CA ASN A 139 0.35 -6.12 -0.98
C ASN A 139 -0.92 -5.84 -1.79
N ASP A 140 -2.03 -6.51 -1.50
CA ASP A 140 -3.26 -6.34 -2.28
C ASP A 140 -3.94 -5.01 -1.97
N PHE A 141 -4.16 -4.70 -0.69
CA PHE A 141 -4.95 -3.53 -0.30
C PHE A 141 -4.13 -2.23 -0.39
N SER A 142 -3.00 -2.13 0.32
CA SER A 142 -2.24 -0.88 0.39
C SER A 142 -1.42 -0.61 -0.87
N ARG A 143 -0.51 -1.53 -1.23
CA ARG A 143 0.44 -1.32 -2.33
C ARG A 143 -0.20 -1.41 -3.70
N THR A 144 -1.30 -2.14 -3.84
CA THR A 144 -2.00 -2.30 -5.12
C THR A 144 -3.25 -1.46 -5.19
N TYR A 145 -4.31 -1.79 -4.45
CA TYR A 145 -5.61 -1.14 -4.60
C TYR A 145 -5.58 0.36 -4.23
N ILE A 146 -5.12 0.70 -3.02
CA ILE A 146 -5.05 2.12 -2.60
C ILE A 146 -4.12 2.92 -3.53
N LYS A 147 -3.00 2.35 -3.94
CA LYS A 147 -2.08 3.03 -4.86
C LYS A 147 -2.72 3.27 -6.23
N MET A 148 -3.45 2.30 -6.78
CA MET A 148 -4.15 2.41 -8.07
C MET A 148 -5.29 3.42 -8.03
N THR A 149 -6.00 3.49 -6.91
CA THR A 149 -7.24 4.27 -6.75
C THR A 149 -7.02 5.59 -6.02
N ARG A 150 -5.79 5.95 -5.70
CA ARG A 150 -5.46 7.10 -4.83
C ARG A 150 -6.02 8.44 -5.30
N GLU A 151 -6.21 8.61 -6.61
CA GLU A 151 -6.76 9.84 -7.21
C GLU A 151 -8.29 9.76 -7.41
N ARG A 152 -8.91 8.62 -7.07
CA ARG A 152 -10.36 8.44 -7.10
C ARG A 152 -10.98 8.90 -5.78
N GLU A 153 -12.11 9.59 -5.88
CA GLU A 153 -12.83 10.13 -4.73
C GLU A 153 -14.02 9.25 -4.30
N ASP A 154 -14.37 8.24 -5.13
CA ASP A 154 -15.54 7.37 -4.96
C ASP A 154 -15.22 6.00 -4.33
N THR A 155 -14.03 5.82 -3.75
CA THR A 155 -13.56 4.54 -3.22
C THR A 155 -13.87 4.29 -1.76
N LYS A 156 -14.44 5.27 -1.05
CA LYS A 156 -14.66 5.22 0.41
C LYS A 156 -15.45 4.00 0.86
N GLU A 157 -16.49 3.63 0.11
CA GLU A 157 -17.32 2.48 0.41
C GLU A 157 -16.52 1.17 0.39
N VAL A 158 -15.73 0.96 -0.67
CA VAL A 158 -14.90 -0.26 -0.82
C VAL A 158 -13.78 -0.29 0.22
N VAL A 159 -13.09 0.83 0.42
CA VAL A 159 -12.01 0.93 1.44
C VAL A 159 -12.57 0.67 2.83
N GLY A 160 -13.77 1.20 3.13
CA GLY A 160 -14.45 0.99 4.41
C GLY A 160 -14.84 -0.47 4.63
N GLU A 161 -15.43 -1.13 3.63
CA GLU A 161 -15.78 -2.54 3.70
C GLU A 161 -14.53 -3.41 3.99
N ILE A 162 -13.40 -3.12 3.32
CA ILE A 162 -12.16 -3.85 3.55
C ILE A 162 -11.64 -3.64 4.97
N LEU A 163 -11.56 -2.39 5.44
CA LEU A 163 -11.07 -2.08 6.80
C LEU A 163 -11.94 -2.71 7.87
N GLU A 164 -13.26 -2.69 7.71
CA GLU A 164 -14.17 -3.36 8.63
C GLU A 164 -13.92 -4.86 8.69
N LYS A 165 -13.85 -5.55 7.56
CA LYS A 165 -13.61 -6.99 7.53
C LYS A 165 -12.22 -7.36 8.03
N VAL A 166 -11.19 -6.59 7.68
CA VAL A 166 -9.84 -6.78 8.19
C VAL A 166 -9.78 -6.60 9.70
N SER A 167 -10.48 -5.61 10.28
CA SER A 167 -10.53 -5.45 11.74
C SER A 167 -11.18 -6.65 12.44
N LEU A 168 -12.25 -7.20 11.88
CA LEU A 168 -12.89 -8.43 12.40
C LEU A 168 -11.93 -9.63 12.33
N LEU A 169 -11.24 -9.80 11.22
CA LEU A 169 -10.28 -10.88 11.04
C LEU A 169 -9.07 -10.75 11.99
N LEU A 170 -8.57 -9.55 12.25
CA LEU A 170 -7.41 -9.31 13.10
C LEU A 170 -7.74 -9.28 14.61
N ALA A 171 -9.01 -9.11 14.99
CA ALA A 171 -9.40 -8.96 16.38
C ALA A 171 -8.86 -10.04 17.34
N PRO A 172 -8.79 -11.34 16.98
CA PRO A 172 -8.22 -12.37 17.85
C PRO A 172 -6.71 -12.20 18.11
N TYR A 173 -5.99 -11.56 17.20
CA TYR A 173 -4.53 -11.41 17.25
C TYR A 173 -4.06 -10.07 17.75
N ALA A 174 -4.65 -9.00 17.23
CA ALA A 174 -4.31 -7.62 17.52
C ALA A 174 -5.55 -6.85 18.00
N PRO A 175 -6.02 -7.11 19.23
CA PRO A 175 -7.30 -6.64 19.73
C PRO A 175 -7.41 -5.12 19.78
N TYR A 176 -6.34 -4.41 20.12
CA TYR A 176 -6.40 -2.96 20.33
C TYR A 176 -6.47 -2.19 19.02
N ILE A 177 -5.62 -2.51 18.04
CA ILE A 177 -5.68 -1.85 16.73
C ILE A 177 -6.93 -2.22 15.96
N SER A 178 -7.42 -3.45 16.10
CA SER A 178 -8.68 -3.89 15.50
C SER A 178 -9.85 -3.10 16.04
N GLU A 179 -9.95 -2.93 17.35
CA GLU A 179 -10.96 -2.09 17.99
C GLU A 179 -10.85 -0.64 17.54
N TYR A 180 -9.63 -0.08 17.56
CA TYR A 180 -9.38 1.30 17.14
C TYR A 180 -9.82 1.57 15.70
N ILE A 181 -9.60 0.63 14.77
CA ILE A 181 -10.06 0.74 13.38
C ILE A 181 -11.57 0.56 13.29
N TYR A 182 -12.13 -0.41 14.00
CA TYR A 182 -13.55 -0.71 13.94
C TYR A 182 -14.43 0.44 14.44
N GLN A 183 -13.98 1.16 15.47
CA GLN A 183 -14.72 2.28 16.05
C GLN A 183 -14.92 3.48 15.11
N ILE A 184 -14.13 3.58 14.00
CA ILE A 184 -14.35 4.64 13.00
C ILE A 184 -15.68 4.49 12.25
N PHE A 185 -16.30 3.32 12.30
CA PHE A 185 -17.56 3.03 11.62
C PHE A 185 -18.80 3.33 12.47
N ASP A 186 -18.62 3.75 13.74
CA ASP A 186 -19.67 4.15 14.69
C ASP A 186 -20.86 3.16 14.77
N LYS A 187 -20.56 1.86 14.84
CA LYS A 187 -21.57 0.80 14.87
C LYS A 187 -22.13 0.53 16.27
N GLY A 188 -21.69 1.27 17.28
CA GLY A 188 -22.18 1.20 18.66
C GLY A 188 -21.76 -0.05 19.45
N ASN A 189 -21.02 -0.98 18.84
CA ASN A 189 -20.54 -2.22 19.45
C ASN A 189 -19.02 -2.34 19.33
N SER A 190 -18.40 -3.10 20.25
CA SER A 190 -17.01 -3.49 20.13
C SER A 190 -16.84 -4.53 19.01
N VAL A 191 -15.68 -4.48 18.30
CA VAL A 191 -15.29 -5.50 17.30
C VAL A 191 -15.31 -6.91 17.91
N HIS A 192 -15.01 -7.02 19.19
CA HIS A 192 -14.96 -8.29 19.93
C HIS A 192 -16.32 -8.90 20.24
N LEU A 193 -17.41 -8.15 20.08
CA LEU A 193 -18.79 -8.63 20.21
C LEU A 193 -19.43 -8.98 18.86
N CYS A 194 -18.70 -8.77 17.77
CA CYS A 194 -19.17 -9.05 16.42
C CYS A 194 -19.03 -10.53 16.06
N SER A 195 -19.91 -10.98 15.17
CA SER A 195 -19.78 -12.32 14.58
C SER A 195 -18.60 -12.39 13.62
N TRP A 196 -18.01 -13.58 13.52
CA TRP A 196 -16.99 -13.86 12.53
C TRP A 196 -17.47 -13.55 11.11
N PRO A 197 -16.67 -12.88 10.26
CA PRO A 197 -17.10 -12.50 8.92
C PRO A 197 -17.30 -13.73 8.04
N LYS A 198 -18.37 -13.72 7.24
CA LYS A 198 -18.67 -14.78 6.29
C LYS A 198 -18.29 -14.32 4.89
N ALA A 199 -17.62 -15.20 4.14
CA ALA A 199 -17.30 -14.95 2.74
C ALA A 199 -18.57 -14.95 1.87
N ASP A 200 -18.74 -13.91 1.06
CA ASP A 200 -19.74 -13.93 -0.01
C ASP A 200 -19.14 -14.62 -1.25
N LYS A 201 -19.55 -15.87 -1.46
CA LYS A 201 -19.07 -16.70 -2.59
C LYS A 201 -19.40 -16.09 -3.96
N LYS A 202 -20.41 -15.19 -4.05
CA LYS A 202 -20.81 -14.55 -5.31
C LYS A 202 -19.80 -13.47 -5.73
N LEU A 203 -19.06 -12.92 -4.78
CA LEU A 203 -18.03 -11.91 -5.04
C LEU A 203 -16.67 -12.52 -5.40
N ILE A 204 -16.49 -13.84 -5.21
CA ILE A 204 -15.23 -14.52 -5.55
C ILE A 204 -15.21 -14.77 -7.06
N ASP A 205 -14.28 -14.13 -7.74
CA ASP A 205 -13.98 -14.31 -9.16
C ASP A 205 -12.51 -14.75 -9.33
N GLU A 206 -12.30 -16.06 -9.25
CA GLU A 206 -10.96 -16.68 -9.33
C GLU A 206 -10.28 -16.32 -10.67
N LYS A 207 -11.06 -16.18 -11.75
CA LYS A 207 -10.52 -15.81 -13.06
C LYS A 207 -9.97 -14.38 -13.05
N LEU A 208 -10.72 -13.45 -12.49
CA LEU A 208 -10.28 -12.06 -12.34
C LEU A 208 -9.03 -11.96 -11.42
N GLU A 209 -8.99 -12.77 -10.35
CA GLU A 209 -7.83 -12.83 -9.47
C GLU A 209 -6.57 -13.31 -10.21
N GLU A 210 -6.67 -14.33 -11.06
CA GLU A 210 -5.56 -14.81 -11.89
C GLU A 210 -5.15 -13.80 -12.97
N GLU A 211 -6.11 -13.20 -13.65
CA GLU A 211 -5.82 -12.13 -14.63
C GLU A 211 -5.12 -10.94 -13.97
N PHE A 212 -5.50 -10.59 -12.74
CA PHE A 212 -4.87 -9.49 -12.00
C PHE A 212 -3.45 -9.82 -11.57
N LYS A 213 -3.11 -11.07 -11.26
CA LYS A 213 -1.72 -11.50 -11.03
C LYS A 213 -0.83 -11.19 -12.23
N ILE A 214 -1.33 -11.49 -13.43
CA ILE A 214 -0.63 -11.17 -14.68
C ILE A 214 -0.41 -9.67 -14.82
N VAL A 215 -1.43 -8.86 -14.52
CA VAL A 215 -1.32 -7.38 -14.52
C VAL A 215 -0.24 -6.89 -13.57
N LEU A 216 -0.20 -7.43 -12.35
CA LEU A 216 0.81 -7.07 -11.35
C LEU A 216 2.22 -7.45 -11.79
N GLU A 217 2.39 -8.64 -12.38
CA GLU A 217 3.67 -9.06 -12.95
C GLU A 217 4.11 -8.13 -14.10
N VAL A 218 3.21 -7.76 -14.99
CA VAL A 218 3.47 -6.79 -16.06
C VAL A 218 3.92 -5.44 -15.49
N ILE A 219 3.24 -4.95 -14.44
CA ILE A 219 3.60 -3.69 -13.78
C ILE A 219 5.00 -3.80 -13.16
N GLU A 220 5.30 -4.89 -12.48
CA GLU A 220 6.62 -5.13 -11.88
C GLU A 220 7.74 -5.16 -12.95
N LYS A 221 7.55 -5.96 -14.00
CA LYS A 221 8.51 -6.03 -15.14
C LYS A 221 8.67 -4.68 -15.83
N GLY A 222 7.58 -3.93 -15.99
CA GLY A 222 7.62 -2.58 -16.59
C GLY A 222 8.36 -1.56 -15.71
N LEU A 223 8.17 -1.60 -14.39
CA LEU A 223 8.92 -0.76 -13.45
C LEU A 223 10.41 -1.14 -13.43
N TYR A 224 10.72 -2.43 -13.44
CA TYR A 224 12.08 -2.92 -13.56
C TYR A 224 12.75 -2.47 -14.88
N ALA A 225 12.02 -2.53 -16.00
CA ALA A 225 12.52 -2.05 -17.29
C ALA A 225 12.81 -0.53 -17.26
N ARG A 226 11.99 0.27 -16.56
CA ARG A 226 12.24 1.70 -16.34
C ARG A 226 13.51 1.96 -15.51
N ASP A 227 13.68 1.19 -14.44
CA ASP A 227 14.85 1.31 -13.57
C ASP A 227 16.13 0.97 -14.32
N LYS A 228 16.13 -0.09 -15.13
CA LYS A 228 17.27 -0.50 -15.96
C LYS A 228 17.73 0.60 -16.93
N VAL A 229 16.79 1.38 -17.48
CA VAL A 229 17.09 2.51 -18.39
C VAL A 229 17.20 3.85 -17.66
N GLN A 230 17.12 3.86 -16.32
CA GLN A 230 17.23 5.03 -15.45
C GLN A 230 16.22 6.14 -15.79
N ILE A 231 15.01 5.76 -16.25
CA ILE A 231 13.91 6.69 -16.51
C ILE A 231 12.90 6.61 -15.38
N GLY A 232 12.92 7.59 -14.49
CA GLY A 232 12.00 7.67 -13.35
C GLY A 232 10.53 7.70 -13.77
N LEU A 233 9.65 7.18 -12.90
CA LEU A 233 8.22 7.04 -13.19
C LEU A 233 7.49 8.39 -13.48
N LYS A 234 8.05 9.53 -13.11
CA LYS A 234 7.47 10.85 -13.40
C LYS A 234 7.59 11.24 -14.88
N TRP A 235 8.50 10.62 -15.60
CA TRP A 235 8.70 10.86 -17.01
C TRP A 235 7.78 9.95 -17.83
N PRO A 236 6.73 10.49 -18.48
CA PRO A 236 5.84 9.66 -19.28
C PRO A 236 6.58 9.09 -20.50
N LEU A 237 6.18 7.90 -20.91
CA LEU A 237 6.67 7.26 -22.14
C LEU A 237 5.53 7.14 -23.15
N ALA A 238 5.89 7.17 -24.43
CA ALA A 238 4.89 7.08 -25.51
C ALA A 238 4.19 5.72 -25.49
N SER A 239 4.96 4.64 -25.44
CA SER A 239 4.40 3.29 -25.55
C SER A 239 5.28 2.24 -24.90
N CYS A 240 4.68 1.08 -24.62
CA CYS A 240 5.40 -0.17 -24.39
C CYS A 240 4.77 -1.33 -25.17
N VAL A 241 5.57 -2.37 -25.34
CA VAL A 241 5.11 -3.67 -25.86
C VAL A 241 5.18 -4.68 -24.73
N ILE A 242 4.08 -5.36 -24.44
CA ILE A 242 4.00 -6.46 -23.50
C ILE A 242 4.00 -7.75 -24.27
N ASN A 243 5.03 -8.57 -24.10
CA ASN A 243 5.12 -9.90 -24.68
C ASN A 243 4.65 -10.91 -23.61
N THR A 244 3.63 -11.69 -23.91
CA THR A 244 3.04 -12.66 -22.97
C THR A 244 2.30 -13.77 -23.73
N ASN A 245 2.14 -14.93 -23.11
CA ASN A 245 1.28 -16.00 -23.61
C ASN A 245 -0.20 -15.86 -23.19
N ASN A 246 -0.51 -14.88 -22.33
CA ASN A 246 -1.83 -14.67 -21.77
C ASN A 246 -2.59 -13.56 -22.51
N LYS A 247 -3.90 -13.72 -22.61
CA LYS A 247 -4.79 -12.63 -23.05
C LYS A 247 -5.07 -11.72 -21.84
N ILE A 248 -4.84 -10.42 -22.00
CA ILE A 248 -5.18 -9.42 -21.00
C ILE A 248 -6.37 -8.61 -21.55
N GLY A 249 -7.42 -8.50 -20.75
CA GLY A 249 -8.62 -7.72 -21.12
C GLY A 249 -8.31 -6.24 -21.29
N LYS A 250 -9.08 -5.53 -22.12
CA LYS A 250 -8.88 -4.09 -22.37
C LYS A 250 -8.93 -3.26 -21.09
N GLU A 251 -9.86 -3.56 -20.20
CA GLU A 251 -10.00 -2.86 -18.91
C GLU A 251 -8.75 -3.00 -18.03
N LEU A 252 -8.13 -4.18 -18.02
CA LEU A 252 -6.90 -4.44 -17.28
C LEU A 252 -5.69 -3.74 -17.92
N ILE A 253 -5.65 -3.60 -19.24
CA ILE A 253 -4.61 -2.81 -19.93
C ILE A 253 -4.70 -1.34 -19.51
N GLU A 254 -5.92 -0.80 -19.40
CA GLU A 254 -6.11 0.59 -18.94
C GLU A 254 -5.60 0.81 -17.51
N LEU A 255 -5.63 -0.20 -16.64
CA LEU A 255 -5.03 -0.12 -15.30
C LEU A 255 -3.50 -0.12 -15.32
N ILE A 256 -2.86 -0.75 -16.31
CA ILE A 256 -1.40 -0.80 -16.46
C ILE A 256 -0.83 0.57 -16.84
N LYS A 257 -1.49 1.29 -17.75
CA LYS A 257 -1.02 2.58 -18.30
C LYS A 257 -0.62 3.60 -17.23
N PRO A 258 -1.46 3.96 -16.25
CA PRO A 258 -1.11 4.93 -15.22
C PRO A 258 -0.05 4.41 -14.25
N GLN A 259 0.01 3.08 -14.00
CA GLN A 259 0.99 2.49 -13.11
C GLN A 259 2.41 2.54 -13.68
N LEU A 260 2.53 2.44 -14.99
CA LEU A 260 3.79 2.56 -15.71
C LEU A 260 4.03 3.97 -16.29
N ASN A 261 3.07 4.90 -16.15
CA ASN A 261 3.06 6.21 -16.77
C ASN A 261 3.38 6.15 -18.28
N ILE A 262 2.57 5.37 -18.99
CA ILE A 262 2.70 5.09 -20.45
C ILE A 262 1.39 5.48 -21.13
N LYS A 263 1.48 6.10 -22.32
CA LYS A 263 0.30 6.55 -23.08
C LYS A 263 -0.37 5.39 -23.83
N GLU A 264 0.42 4.52 -24.44
CA GLU A 264 -0.06 3.40 -25.25
C GLU A 264 0.58 2.09 -24.83
N VAL A 265 -0.23 1.04 -24.68
CA VAL A 265 0.23 -0.32 -24.41
C VAL A 265 -0.16 -1.19 -25.60
N ARG A 266 0.83 -1.89 -26.16
CA ARG A 266 0.64 -2.90 -27.21
C ARG A 266 0.88 -4.28 -26.63
N LEU A 267 -0.09 -5.17 -26.87
CA LEU A 267 -0.02 -6.55 -26.44
C LEU A 267 0.45 -7.43 -27.61
N ASN A 268 1.55 -8.12 -27.42
CA ASN A 268 2.05 -9.15 -28.32
C ASN A 268 1.86 -10.51 -27.66
N ILE A 269 0.93 -11.30 -28.21
CA ILE A 269 0.59 -12.63 -27.66
C ILE A 269 1.42 -13.67 -28.40
N ASP A 270 2.44 -14.19 -27.73
CA ASP A 270 3.25 -15.31 -28.20
C ASP A 270 3.01 -16.53 -27.32
N LYS A 271 2.37 -17.56 -27.89
CA LYS A 271 2.08 -18.81 -27.17
C LYS A 271 3.34 -19.56 -26.68
N ASN A 272 4.50 -19.26 -27.25
CA ASN A 272 5.76 -19.86 -26.89
C ASN A 272 6.52 -19.02 -25.83
N ALA A 273 6.03 -17.85 -25.49
CA ALA A 273 6.64 -17.04 -24.45
C ALA A 273 6.60 -17.77 -23.11
N LYS A 274 7.79 -18.03 -22.54
CA LYS A 274 7.93 -18.68 -21.23
C LYS A 274 7.72 -17.71 -20.07
N GLU A 275 7.97 -16.43 -20.28
CA GLU A 275 7.89 -15.36 -19.29
C GLU A 275 7.28 -14.10 -19.90
N ILE A 276 6.71 -13.28 -19.03
CA ILE A 276 6.24 -11.95 -19.40
C ILE A 276 7.44 -11.02 -19.55
N SER A 277 7.50 -10.26 -20.64
CA SER A 277 8.49 -9.19 -20.80
C SER A 277 7.83 -7.89 -21.23
N VAL A 278 8.44 -6.76 -20.84
CA VAL A 278 7.96 -5.42 -21.15
C VAL A 278 9.08 -4.63 -21.80
N GLU A 279 8.85 -4.23 -23.05
CA GLU A 279 9.77 -3.40 -23.82
C GLU A 279 9.26 -1.96 -23.87
N LEU A 280 10.08 -1.01 -23.42
CA LEU A 280 9.70 0.39 -23.31
C LEU A 280 10.19 1.18 -24.54
N ASN A 281 9.33 2.03 -25.10
CA ASN A 281 9.78 3.07 -26.01
C ASN A 281 10.37 4.23 -25.19
N THR A 282 11.69 4.29 -25.15
CA THR A 282 12.46 5.27 -24.36
C THR A 282 12.66 6.62 -25.06
N LYS A 283 12.20 6.78 -26.30
CA LYS A 283 12.31 8.05 -27.02
C LYS A 283 11.31 9.05 -26.42
N LEU A 284 11.84 10.13 -25.86
CA LEU A 284 11.05 11.23 -25.31
C LEU A 284 10.78 12.25 -26.42
N THR A 285 9.53 12.56 -26.68
CA THR A 285 9.12 13.73 -27.49
C THR A 285 9.15 14.99 -26.64
N SER A 286 9.16 16.15 -27.27
CA SER A 286 9.09 17.45 -26.54
C SER A 286 7.88 17.55 -25.61
N GLU A 287 6.73 17.00 -26.03
CA GLU A 287 5.49 16.96 -25.24
C GLU A 287 5.61 16.08 -24.00
N LEU A 288 6.19 14.87 -24.15
CA LEU A 288 6.44 13.95 -23.03
C LEU A 288 7.48 14.52 -22.05
N GLU A 289 8.45 15.24 -22.58
CA GLU A 289 9.45 15.92 -21.77
C GLU A 289 8.82 17.07 -20.97
N ALA A 290 7.96 17.87 -21.59
CA ALA A 290 7.20 18.95 -20.95
C ALA A 290 6.33 18.41 -19.81
N GLU A 291 5.57 17.33 -20.06
CA GLU A 291 4.78 16.68 -19.02
C GLU A 291 5.67 16.15 -17.88
N GLY A 292 6.83 15.57 -18.20
CA GLY A 292 7.79 15.09 -17.23
C GLY A 292 8.30 16.20 -16.29
N TYR A 293 8.67 17.35 -16.83
CA TYR A 293 9.04 18.53 -16.05
C TYR A 293 7.90 19.02 -15.15
N ALA A 294 6.69 19.13 -15.69
CA ALA A 294 5.53 19.56 -14.93
C ALA A 294 5.23 18.65 -13.73
N ARG A 295 5.32 17.32 -13.92
CA ARG A 295 5.13 16.34 -12.85
C ARG A 295 6.24 16.39 -11.80
N GLU A 296 7.49 16.58 -12.21
CA GLU A 296 8.62 16.72 -11.27
C GLU A 296 8.55 18.02 -10.47
N ILE A 297 8.22 19.15 -11.11
CA ILE A 297 7.99 20.42 -10.43
C ILE A 297 6.87 20.28 -9.40
N SER A 298 5.72 19.72 -9.81
CA SER A 298 4.59 19.50 -8.89
C SER A 298 5.00 18.64 -7.68
N ARG A 299 5.79 17.58 -7.88
CA ARG A 299 6.32 16.74 -6.80
C ARG A 299 7.21 17.53 -5.83
N LYS A 300 8.12 18.36 -6.37
CA LYS A 300 9.03 19.15 -5.55
C LYS A 300 8.29 20.24 -4.78
N VAL A 301 7.28 20.88 -5.38
CA VAL A 301 6.40 21.82 -4.67
C VAL A 301 5.64 21.10 -3.55
N GLN A 302 5.10 19.91 -3.78
CA GLN A 302 4.41 19.14 -2.73
C GLN A 302 5.37 18.73 -1.59
N ALA A 303 6.62 18.38 -1.90
CA ALA A 303 7.63 18.09 -0.89
C ALA A 303 7.95 19.36 -0.05
N ALA A 304 8.13 20.51 -0.70
CA ALA A 304 8.37 21.79 -0.03
C ALA A 304 7.19 22.20 0.86
N ARG A 305 5.95 22.02 0.40
CA ARG A 305 4.72 22.23 1.21
C ARG A 305 4.72 21.37 2.47
N LYS A 306 5.07 20.08 2.34
CA LYS A 306 5.15 19.16 3.49
C LYS A 306 6.19 19.61 4.49
N THR A 307 7.37 20.05 4.04
CA THR A 307 8.42 20.60 4.90
C THR A 307 7.95 21.85 5.63
N ALA A 308 7.12 22.69 4.98
CA ALA A 308 6.49 23.87 5.60
C ALA A 308 5.23 23.54 6.42
N SER A 309 4.96 22.25 6.72
CA SER A 309 3.82 21.77 7.51
C SER A 309 2.44 22.17 6.93
N LEU A 310 2.33 22.38 5.61
CA LEU A 310 1.07 22.65 4.96
C LEU A 310 0.29 21.35 4.68
N VAL A 311 -1.03 21.43 4.88
CA VAL A 311 -1.95 20.34 4.56
C VAL A 311 -2.46 20.40 3.10
N LYS A 312 -3.09 19.32 2.62
CA LYS A 312 -3.55 19.21 1.23
C LYS A 312 -4.56 20.30 0.85
N SER A 313 -5.44 20.68 1.78
CA SER A 313 -6.47 21.73 1.58
C SER A 313 -5.93 23.15 1.56
N ASP A 314 -4.73 23.39 2.10
CA ASP A 314 -4.16 24.75 2.10
C ASP A 314 -3.92 25.25 0.68
N LYS A 315 -4.36 26.48 0.38
CA LYS A 315 -4.06 27.15 -0.88
C LYS A 315 -2.76 27.92 -0.76
N ILE A 316 -1.99 27.93 -1.84
CA ILE A 316 -0.71 28.65 -1.89
C ILE A 316 -0.69 29.63 -3.07
N LYS A 317 0.05 30.73 -2.89
CA LYS A 317 0.59 31.53 -3.99
C LYS A 317 1.96 30.95 -4.33
N LEU A 318 2.18 30.58 -5.59
CA LEU A 318 3.37 29.86 -6.03
C LEU A 318 4.12 30.67 -7.08
N ALA A 319 5.43 30.69 -6.95
CA ALA A 319 6.32 31.17 -7.98
C ALA A 319 7.38 30.10 -8.29
N VAL A 320 7.62 29.86 -9.56
CA VAL A 320 8.62 28.91 -10.02
C VAL A 320 9.56 29.59 -10.99
N ILE A 321 10.83 29.65 -10.62
CA ILE A 321 11.91 30.16 -11.46
C ILE A 321 12.65 28.96 -12.03
N VAL A 322 12.78 28.88 -13.33
CA VAL A 322 13.39 27.75 -14.04
C VAL A 322 14.42 28.26 -15.06
N ASP A 323 15.32 27.35 -15.43
CA ASP A 323 16.23 27.56 -16.54
C ASP A 323 15.49 27.86 -17.85
N ASP A 324 15.98 28.81 -18.67
CA ASP A 324 15.32 29.24 -19.90
C ASP A 324 15.05 28.08 -20.86
N SER A 325 15.89 27.05 -20.85
CA SER A 325 15.73 25.87 -21.71
C SER A 325 14.49 25.03 -21.43
N ILE A 326 13.90 25.14 -20.21
CA ILE A 326 12.69 24.39 -19.82
C ILE A 326 11.47 25.28 -19.59
N LYS A 327 11.66 26.59 -19.68
CA LYS A 327 10.62 27.59 -19.43
C LYS A 327 9.39 27.38 -20.31
N LYS A 328 9.61 27.11 -21.61
CA LYS A 328 8.52 26.82 -22.56
C LYS A 328 7.64 25.65 -22.07
N TYR A 329 8.26 24.55 -21.60
CA TYR A 329 7.58 23.37 -21.11
C TYR A 329 6.74 23.66 -19.86
N VAL A 330 7.27 24.46 -18.95
CA VAL A 330 6.56 24.84 -17.73
C VAL A 330 5.38 25.76 -18.03
N LEU A 331 5.51 26.66 -19.01
CA LEU A 331 4.42 27.53 -19.46
C LEU A 331 3.27 26.72 -20.07
N GLU A 332 3.55 25.74 -20.92
CA GLU A 332 2.55 24.89 -21.55
C GLU A 332 1.74 24.09 -20.50
N TRP A 333 2.37 23.70 -19.39
CA TRP A 333 1.76 22.89 -18.33
C TRP A 333 1.42 23.66 -17.05
N LYS A 334 1.36 24.99 -17.13
CA LYS A 334 1.12 25.88 -15.99
C LYS A 334 -0.14 25.53 -15.20
N ASP A 335 -1.25 25.31 -15.89
CA ASP A 335 -2.54 25.02 -15.26
C ASP A 335 -2.55 23.65 -14.58
N PHE A 336 -1.92 22.64 -15.18
CA PHE A 336 -1.71 21.33 -14.56
C PHE A 336 -0.92 21.44 -13.25
N ILE A 337 0.19 22.20 -13.24
CA ILE A 337 0.99 22.41 -12.04
C ILE A 337 0.14 23.10 -10.98
N LYS A 338 -0.57 24.19 -11.34
CA LYS A 338 -1.42 24.99 -10.46
C LYS A 338 -2.46 24.13 -9.75
N GLU A 339 -3.21 23.34 -10.51
CA GLU A 339 -4.24 22.43 -9.98
C GLU A 339 -3.64 21.38 -9.05
N ARG A 340 -2.58 20.70 -9.51
CA ARG A 340 -1.97 19.59 -8.78
C ARG A 340 -1.34 19.98 -7.44
N VAL A 341 -0.91 21.24 -7.29
CA VAL A 341 -0.31 21.73 -6.05
C VAL A 341 -1.25 22.60 -5.22
N ASN A 342 -2.53 22.69 -5.60
CA ASN A 342 -3.53 23.54 -4.98
C ASN A 342 -3.08 25.02 -4.87
N ALA A 343 -2.49 25.55 -5.96
CA ALA A 343 -2.10 26.93 -6.02
C ALA A 343 -3.25 27.82 -6.48
N LYS A 344 -3.49 28.95 -5.79
CA LYS A 344 -4.43 29.98 -6.22
C LYS A 344 -3.88 30.72 -7.45
N GLU A 345 -2.59 30.97 -7.43
CA GLU A 345 -1.85 31.66 -8.47
C GLU A 345 -0.48 31.02 -8.68
N ILE A 346 -0.01 31.00 -9.93
CA ILE A 346 1.35 30.58 -10.28
C ILE A 346 2.01 31.61 -11.17
N LEU A 347 3.16 32.12 -10.73
CA LEU A 347 4.02 33.05 -11.47
C LEU A 347 5.26 32.29 -11.98
N LEU A 348 5.65 32.61 -13.22
CA LEU A 348 6.84 32.08 -13.86
C LEU A 348 7.72 33.27 -14.25
N ASP A 349 8.92 33.38 -13.72
CA ASP A 349 9.91 34.49 -13.90
C ASP A 349 9.76 35.77 -13.09
N LYS A 350 10.93 36.45 -12.99
CA LYS A 350 11.18 37.80 -12.46
C LYS A 350 10.33 38.21 -11.24
N ILE A 351 10.66 37.60 -10.11
CA ILE A 351 9.97 37.79 -8.86
C ILE A 351 10.90 38.54 -7.90
N LYS A 352 10.39 39.49 -7.19
CA LYS A 352 11.10 40.07 -6.05
C LYS A 352 11.12 39.05 -4.94
N GLU A 353 12.30 38.54 -4.57
CA GLU A 353 12.47 37.48 -3.59
C GLU A 353 11.83 37.74 -2.22
N GLY A 354 11.54 39.00 -1.90
CA GLY A 354 10.92 39.42 -0.64
C GLY A 354 9.42 39.10 -0.49
N ASP A 355 8.74 38.68 -1.58
CA ASP A 355 7.27 38.50 -1.59
C ASP A 355 6.79 37.11 -1.11
N TYR A 356 7.70 36.19 -0.73
CA TYR A 356 7.37 34.80 -0.36
C TYR A 356 8.08 34.34 0.90
N LYS A 357 7.31 33.73 1.81
CA LYS A 357 7.84 33.20 3.10
C LYS A 357 8.71 31.96 2.96
N ASN A 358 8.44 31.11 1.98
CA ASN A 358 9.13 29.84 1.79
C ASN A 358 9.89 29.85 0.48
N LYS A 359 11.16 29.44 0.53
CA LYS A 359 12.04 29.33 -0.62
C LYS A 359 12.75 27.98 -0.60
N THR A 360 12.79 27.28 -1.75
CA THR A 360 13.52 26.03 -1.92
C THR A 360 14.20 26.03 -3.28
N GLU A 361 15.44 25.62 -3.32
CA GLU A 361 16.22 25.41 -4.55
C GLU A 361 16.46 23.93 -4.78
N ASP A 362 16.35 23.50 -6.03
CA ASP A 362 16.52 22.10 -6.39
C ASP A 362 16.97 21.97 -7.87
N LYS A 363 17.17 20.75 -8.35
CA LYS A 363 17.53 20.46 -9.75
C LYS A 363 16.64 19.39 -10.34
N ILE A 364 16.31 19.51 -11.63
CA ILE A 364 15.65 18.48 -12.44
C ILE A 364 16.52 18.21 -13.67
N LYS A 365 17.01 16.97 -13.84
CA LYS A 365 17.97 16.61 -14.91
C LYS A 365 19.14 17.59 -15.02
N GLY A 366 19.72 18.00 -13.88
CA GLY A 366 20.84 18.95 -13.82
C GLY A 366 20.45 20.42 -13.96
N LYS A 367 19.25 20.77 -14.40
CA LYS A 367 18.76 22.16 -14.55
C LYS A 367 18.26 22.69 -13.22
N LYS A 368 18.65 23.92 -12.87
CA LYS A 368 18.26 24.57 -11.62
C LYS A 368 16.80 24.97 -11.67
N ILE A 369 16.12 24.81 -10.55
CA ILE A 369 14.78 25.31 -10.29
C ILE A 369 14.75 25.96 -8.92
N GLN A 370 13.96 27.02 -8.79
CA GLN A 370 13.69 27.68 -7.53
C GLN A 370 12.18 27.75 -7.33
N ILE A 371 11.73 27.33 -6.18
CA ILE A 371 10.32 27.26 -5.80
C ILE A 371 10.12 28.24 -4.64
N LEU A 372 9.25 29.21 -4.81
CA LEU A 372 8.86 30.15 -3.79
C LEU A 372 7.34 30.04 -3.57
N PHE A 373 6.91 30.00 -2.33
CA PHE A 373 5.49 29.93 -2.04
C PHE A 373 5.13 30.49 -0.67
N GLU A 374 3.89 30.90 -0.55
CA GLU A 374 3.27 31.29 0.72
C GLU A 374 1.84 30.75 0.81
N LYS A 375 1.35 30.56 2.02
CA LYS A 375 -0.05 30.18 2.29
C LYS A 375 -0.92 31.43 2.12
N VAL A 376 -2.06 31.25 1.43
CA VAL A 376 -3.04 32.30 1.16
C VAL A 376 -4.34 32.05 1.92
#